data_827a02c524ba85a24341e536b130fdcd
#
_entry.id   827a02c524ba85a24341e536b130fdcd
#
_cell.length_a   1.000
_cell.length_b   1.000
_cell.length_c   1.000
_cell.angle_alpha   90.00
_cell.angle_beta   90.00
_cell.angle_gamma   90.00
#
_symmetry.space_group_name_H-M   'P 1'
#
loop_
_entity.id
_entity.type
_entity.pdbx_description
1 polymer ?
#
loop_
_entity_poly.entity_id
_entity_poly.type
_entity_poly.pdbx_seq_one_letter_code
_entity_poly.pdbx_strand_id
1 'polypeptide(L)'
;MEVYVDTKHLRGGDFVDKELPKALCESVCLVVVYTPIYFNEEKTYCAREYRAMELLEEERKEALRRSGLYDGHGLIIPIVYRGKEEKLPKGIKSRLCHLFQNFHISRTDTLDNPEYAYKITEIAEYIAERCNELRCVEDILRKDCDRRTFPPDEEIYNWLEGMLSPKLGLPSREEIK
;
A
#
# COMPACT_ATOMS: atom_id res chain seq x y z
N MET A 1 -10.61 2.63 -16.02
CA MET A 1 -9.63 2.48 -14.91
C MET A 1 -8.87 1.21 -15.16
N GLU A 2 -7.56 1.24 -15.12
CA GLU A 2 -6.67 0.08 -15.31
C GLU A 2 -6.03 -0.26 -13.98
N VAL A 3 -5.90 -1.57 -13.68
CA VAL A 3 -5.22 -2.05 -12.47
C VAL A 3 -3.85 -2.56 -12.89
N TYR A 4 -2.80 -1.95 -12.33
CA TYR A 4 -1.44 -2.43 -12.52
C TYR A 4 -1.22 -3.72 -11.72
N VAL A 5 -0.74 -4.75 -12.39
CA VAL A 5 -0.38 -6.05 -11.79
C VAL A 5 0.95 -6.49 -12.36
N ASP A 6 1.95 -6.69 -11.53
CA ASP A 6 3.33 -7.01 -11.94
C ASP A 6 3.41 -8.14 -12.96
N THR A 7 2.73 -9.25 -12.70
CA THR A 7 2.72 -10.42 -13.58
C THR A 7 2.13 -10.17 -14.97
N LYS A 8 1.39 -9.07 -15.16
CA LYS A 8 0.79 -8.70 -16.43
C LYS A 8 1.54 -7.58 -17.15
N HIS A 9 2.18 -6.69 -16.40
CA HIS A 9 2.78 -5.47 -16.93
C HIS A 9 4.30 -5.56 -17.04
N LEU A 10 4.97 -6.29 -16.12
CA LEU A 10 6.40 -6.55 -16.22
C LEU A 10 6.66 -7.68 -17.20
N ARG A 11 7.70 -7.51 -18.05
CA ARG A 11 8.16 -8.50 -19.00
C ARG A 11 9.54 -9.02 -18.60
N GLY A 12 9.87 -10.21 -19.07
CA GLY A 12 11.22 -10.74 -18.86
C GLY A 12 12.26 -9.80 -19.48
N GLY A 13 13.17 -9.29 -18.62
CA GLY A 13 14.18 -8.31 -18.99
C GLY A 13 13.93 -6.90 -18.49
N ASP A 14 12.75 -6.58 -17.99
CA ASP A 14 12.46 -5.28 -17.38
C ASP A 14 13.19 -5.10 -16.05
N PHE A 15 13.62 -3.86 -15.79
CA PHE A 15 14.25 -3.50 -14.52
C PHE A 15 13.17 -3.16 -13.48
N VAL A 16 12.88 -4.08 -12.59
CA VAL A 16 11.86 -3.96 -11.54
C VAL A 16 12.03 -2.66 -10.73
N ASP A 17 13.25 -2.32 -10.35
CA ASP A 17 13.58 -1.11 -9.57
C ASP A 17 13.34 0.21 -10.34
N LYS A 18 13.04 0.16 -11.64
CA LYS A 18 12.64 1.33 -12.44
C LYS A 18 11.15 1.35 -12.73
N GLU A 19 10.62 0.21 -13.15
CA GLU A 19 9.23 0.11 -13.61
C GLU A 19 8.23 0.21 -12.45
N LEU A 20 8.51 -0.40 -11.30
CA LEU A 20 7.60 -0.34 -10.16
C LEU A 20 7.47 1.05 -9.54
N PRO A 21 8.55 1.82 -9.25
CA PRO A 21 8.41 3.18 -8.76
C PRO A 21 7.65 4.09 -9.72
N LYS A 22 7.86 3.91 -11.03
CA LYS A 22 7.11 4.62 -12.07
C LYS A 22 5.63 4.25 -12.02
N ALA A 23 5.30 2.95 -11.99
CA ALA A 23 3.93 2.47 -11.92
C ALA A 23 3.21 2.96 -10.66
N LEU A 24 3.88 2.98 -9.51
CA LEU A 24 3.34 3.58 -8.28
C LEU A 24 3.07 5.07 -8.45
N CYS A 25 4.00 5.80 -9.04
CA CYS A 25 3.83 7.23 -9.30
C CYS A 25 2.67 7.51 -10.29
N GLU A 26 2.42 6.65 -11.24
CA GLU A 26 1.31 6.76 -12.19
C GLU A 26 -0.03 6.24 -11.61
N SER A 27 0.02 5.50 -10.50
CA SER A 27 -1.16 4.93 -9.86
C SER A 27 -1.87 5.95 -8.97
N VAL A 28 -3.19 5.86 -8.90
CA VAL A 28 -4.02 6.68 -8.00
C VAL A 28 -3.93 6.18 -6.57
N CYS A 29 -4.08 4.87 -6.37
CA CYS A 29 -4.10 4.22 -5.08
C CYS A 29 -3.22 2.97 -5.09
N LEU A 30 -2.76 2.57 -3.91
CA LEU A 30 -2.14 1.28 -3.64
C LEU A 30 -3.09 0.42 -2.80
N VAL A 31 -3.53 -0.70 -3.35
CA VAL A 31 -4.29 -1.71 -2.59
C VAL A 31 -3.29 -2.69 -1.97
N VAL A 32 -3.27 -2.74 -0.65
CA VAL A 32 -2.37 -3.58 0.13
C VAL A 32 -3.11 -4.79 0.65
N VAL A 33 -2.79 -5.99 0.16
CA VAL A 33 -3.31 -7.25 0.72
C VAL A 33 -2.38 -7.71 1.84
N TYR A 34 -2.70 -7.27 3.06
CA TYR A 34 -1.87 -7.53 4.23
C TYR A 34 -1.99 -8.97 4.72
N THR A 35 -0.82 -9.57 4.93
CA THR A 35 -0.60 -10.81 5.69
C THR A 35 0.55 -10.58 6.68
N PRO A 36 0.75 -11.41 7.72
CA PRO A 36 1.84 -11.22 8.69
C PRO A 36 3.26 -11.18 8.10
N ILE A 37 3.44 -11.69 6.88
CA ILE A 37 4.73 -11.66 6.17
C ILE A 37 4.88 -10.48 5.23
N TYR A 38 3.88 -9.59 5.12
CA TYR A 38 3.90 -8.47 4.18
C TYR A 38 5.09 -7.52 4.42
N PHE A 39 5.37 -7.21 5.67
CA PHE A 39 6.53 -6.44 6.08
C PHE A 39 7.63 -7.36 6.61
N ASN A 40 8.26 -8.09 5.71
CA ASN A 40 9.36 -8.99 6.03
C ASN A 40 10.70 -8.26 5.88
N GLU A 41 11.54 -8.32 6.92
CA GLU A 41 12.87 -7.69 6.94
C GLU A 41 13.84 -8.32 5.90
N GLU A 42 13.64 -9.61 5.55
CA GLU A 42 14.46 -10.30 4.54
C GLU A 42 14.03 -9.99 3.10
N LYS A 43 12.75 -9.62 2.90
CA LYS A 43 12.15 -9.34 1.59
C LYS A 43 11.45 -8.01 1.62
N THR A 44 12.19 -6.96 1.39
CA THR A 44 11.74 -5.57 1.58
C THR A 44 10.87 -5.00 0.46
N TYR A 45 10.57 -5.74 -0.62
CA TYR A 45 9.83 -5.21 -1.77
C TYR A 45 8.48 -4.58 -1.39
N CYS A 46 7.63 -5.30 -0.65
CA CYS A 46 6.34 -4.78 -0.21
C CYS A 46 6.50 -3.55 0.71
N ALA A 47 7.56 -3.53 1.52
CA ALA A 47 7.88 -2.39 2.38
C ALA A 47 8.31 -1.16 1.57
N ARG A 48 9.11 -1.36 0.50
CA ARG A 48 9.53 -0.30 -0.42
C ARG A 48 8.34 0.30 -1.16
N GLU A 49 7.46 -0.54 -1.71
CA GLU A 49 6.24 -0.10 -2.39
C GLU A 49 5.32 0.69 -1.46
N TYR A 50 5.10 0.16 -0.27
CA TYR A 50 4.28 0.81 0.73
C TYR A 50 4.88 2.18 1.13
N ARG A 51 6.17 2.22 1.44
CA ARG A 51 6.86 3.45 1.83
C ARG A 51 6.91 4.47 0.70
N ALA A 52 7.16 4.03 -0.54
CA ALA A 52 7.13 4.90 -1.71
C ALA A 52 5.73 5.52 -1.90
N MET A 53 4.67 4.73 -1.70
CA MET A 53 3.30 5.24 -1.78
C MET A 53 2.93 6.18 -0.62
N GLU A 54 3.46 5.96 0.61
CA GLU A 54 3.29 6.92 1.70
C GLU A 54 3.88 8.28 1.35
N LEU A 55 5.09 8.31 0.80
CA LEU A 55 5.74 9.55 0.37
C LEU A 55 4.95 10.25 -0.75
N LEU A 56 4.47 9.49 -1.72
CA LEU A 56 3.60 10.02 -2.78
C LEU A 56 2.27 10.55 -2.22
N GLU A 57 1.70 9.87 -1.25
CA GLU A 57 0.48 10.30 -0.59
C GLU A 57 0.66 11.66 0.09
N GLU A 58 1.77 11.88 0.79
CA GLU A 58 2.07 13.17 1.42
C GLU A 58 2.25 14.29 0.38
N GLU A 59 2.99 14.03 -0.71
CA GLU A 59 3.14 14.99 -1.81
C GLU A 59 1.79 15.35 -2.45
N ARG A 60 0.94 14.35 -2.69
CA ARG A 60 -0.38 14.52 -3.31
C ARG A 60 -1.36 15.25 -2.40
N LYS A 61 -1.37 14.92 -1.12
CA LYS A 61 -2.18 15.64 -0.12
C LYS A 61 -1.85 17.13 -0.10
N GLU A 62 -0.57 17.47 -0.18
CA GLU A 62 -0.16 18.87 -0.21
C GLU A 62 -0.62 19.57 -1.50
N ALA A 63 -0.53 18.90 -2.67
CA ALA A 63 -1.01 19.44 -3.94
C ALA A 63 -2.55 19.64 -3.94
N LEU A 64 -3.30 18.67 -3.43
CA LEU A 64 -4.75 18.75 -3.27
C LEU A 64 -5.15 19.88 -2.31
N ARG A 65 -4.44 20.01 -1.19
CA ARG A 65 -4.69 21.09 -0.21
C ARG A 65 -4.50 22.47 -0.83
N ARG A 66 -3.45 22.68 -1.63
CA ARG A 66 -3.21 23.93 -2.36
C ARG A 66 -4.30 24.22 -3.39
N SER A 67 -4.90 23.18 -3.97
CA SER A 67 -6.01 23.29 -4.92
C SER A 67 -7.38 23.43 -4.25
N GLY A 68 -7.45 23.39 -2.92
CA GLY A 68 -8.71 23.43 -2.14
C GLY A 68 -9.55 22.14 -2.23
N LEU A 69 -8.96 21.04 -2.70
CA LEU A 69 -9.65 19.76 -2.94
C LEU A 69 -9.32 18.68 -1.90
N TYR A 70 -8.46 18.99 -0.92
CA TYR A 70 -8.07 18.01 0.10
C TYR A 70 -9.20 17.73 1.07
N ASP A 71 -9.61 16.47 1.15
CA ASP A 71 -10.70 15.99 1.99
C ASP A 71 -10.26 15.07 3.15
N GLY A 72 -8.98 14.84 3.33
CA GLY A 72 -8.42 14.02 4.41
C GLY A 72 -8.27 12.54 4.10
N HIS A 73 -8.65 12.07 2.91
CA HIS A 73 -8.55 10.67 2.55
C HIS A 73 -7.13 10.21 2.18
N GLY A 74 -6.84 8.93 2.42
CA GLY A 74 -5.58 8.29 2.05
C GLY A 74 -5.62 7.66 0.67
N LEU A 75 -4.43 7.33 0.14
CA LEU A 75 -4.27 6.64 -1.14
C LEU A 75 -3.80 5.19 -0.98
N ILE A 76 -3.55 4.75 0.26
CA ILE A 76 -3.22 3.36 0.59
C ILE A 76 -4.45 2.72 1.21
N ILE A 77 -4.93 1.64 0.60
CA ILE A 77 -6.14 0.92 0.98
C ILE A 77 -5.75 -0.46 1.52
N PRO A 78 -5.70 -0.65 2.87
CA PRO A 78 -5.34 -1.93 3.44
C PRO A 78 -6.51 -2.92 3.42
N ILE A 79 -6.27 -4.10 2.87
CA ILE A 79 -7.12 -5.28 2.97
C ILE A 79 -6.41 -6.26 3.90
N VAL A 80 -6.95 -6.51 5.08
CA VAL A 80 -6.39 -7.47 6.03
C VAL A 80 -6.91 -8.85 5.68
N TYR A 81 -6.09 -9.62 4.94
CA TYR A 81 -6.44 -10.96 4.52
C TYR A 81 -6.11 -12.01 5.60
N ARG A 82 -4.99 -11.83 6.32
CA ARG A 82 -4.59 -12.69 7.45
C ARG A 82 -3.94 -11.86 8.54
N GLY A 83 -4.05 -12.32 9.78
CA GLY A 83 -3.47 -11.69 10.95
C GLY A 83 -4.55 -11.28 11.95
N LYS A 84 -4.14 -10.97 13.17
CA LYS A 84 -5.02 -10.45 14.22
C LYS A 84 -4.95 -8.94 14.22
N GLU A 85 -6.09 -8.26 14.38
CA GLU A 85 -6.17 -6.80 14.36
C GLU A 85 -5.24 -6.14 15.40
N GLU A 86 -5.13 -6.76 16.59
CA GLU A 86 -4.28 -6.25 17.67
C GLU A 86 -2.78 -6.25 17.30
N LYS A 87 -2.40 -7.14 16.36
CA LYS A 87 -1.02 -7.33 15.90
C LYS A 87 -0.71 -6.64 14.57
N LEU A 88 -1.63 -5.84 14.04
CA LEU A 88 -1.36 -5.08 12.82
C LEU A 88 -0.25 -4.06 13.05
N PRO A 89 0.66 -3.90 12.08
CA PRO A 89 1.67 -2.84 12.10
C PRO A 89 1.02 -1.45 12.21
N LYS A 90 1.72 -0.52 12.82
CA LYS A 90 1.23 0.83 13.08
C LYS A 90 0.70 1.53 11.80
N GLY A 91 1.41 1.44 10.69
CA GLY A 91 1.00 2.07 9.43
C GLY A 91 -0.29 1.48 8.84
N ILE A 92 -0.52 0.17 9.01
CA ILE A 92 -1.78 -0.47 8.63
C ILE A 92 -2.90 -0.06 9.61
N LYS A 93 -2.63 -0.16 10.92
CA LYS A 93 -3.61 0.12 11.98
C LYS A 93 -4.07 1.57 12.02
N SER A 94 -3.26 2.51 11.56
CA SER A 94 -3.61 3.93 11.50
C SER A 94 -4.58 4.29 10.36
N ARG A 95 -4.90 3.33 9.50
CA ARG A 95 -5.81 3.48 8.35
C ARG A 95 -7.09 2.68 8.57
N LEU A 96 -8.18 3.10 7.93
CA LEU A 96 -9.37 2.26 7.84
C LEU A 96 -9.04 1.02 7.01
N CYS A 97 -9.19 -0.16 7.64
CA CYS A 97 -8.86 -1.44 7.02
C CYS A 97 -10.12 -2.19 6.60
N HIS A 98 -10.08 -2.81 5.43
CA HIS A 98 -11.11 -3.77 5.01
C HIS A 98 -10.72 -5.16 5.50
N LEU A 99 -11.54 -5.74 6.40
CA LEU A 99 -11.27 -7.05 7.00
C LEU A 99 -11.81 -8.18 6.11
N PHE A 100 -10.90 -9.01 5.60
CA PHE A 100 -11.20 -10.14 4.72
C PHE A 100 -10.81 -11.49 5.33
N GLN A 101 -10.49 -11.53 6.62
CA GLN A 101 -10.03 -12.73 7.34
C GLN A 101 -11.05 -13.86 7.36
N ASN A 102 -12.34 -13.52 7.28
CA ASN A 102 -13.45 -14.48 7.29
C ASN A 102 -13.73 -15.09 5.90
N PHE A 103 -13.10 -14.57 4.85
CA PHE A 103 -13.30 -15.07 3.49
C PHE A 103 -12.18 -16.04 3.10
N HIS A 104 -12.56 -17.26 2.73
CA HIS A 104 -11.65 -18.25 2.17
C HIS A 104 -11.62 -18.12 0.65
N ILE A 105 -10.80 -17.20 0.12
CA ILE A 105 -10.76 -16.86 -1.32
C ILE A 105 -10.49 -18.07 -2.23
N SER A 106 -9.95 -19.16 -1.68
CA SER A 106 -9.78 -20.42 -2.43
C SER A 106 -11.06 -21.21 -2.65
N ARG A 107 -12.19 -20.81 -2.05
CA ARG A 107 -13.48 -21.48 -2.21
C ARG A 107 -14.32 -20.74 -3.22
N THR A 108 -14.92 -21.47 -4.14
CA THR A 108 -15.83 -20.92 -5.19
C THR A 108 -17.03 -20.21 -4.59
N ASP A 109 -17.52 -20.65 -3.43
CA ASP A 109 -18.64 -20.08 -2.70
C ASP A 109 -18.33 -18.66 -2.14
N THR A 110 -17.06 -18.27 -2.02
CA THR A 110 -16.68 -16.92 -1.56
C THR A 110 -17.09 -15.84 -2.56
N LEU A 111 -17.01 -16.13 -3.86
CA LEU A 111 -17.38 -15.18 -4.90
C LEU A 111 -18.87 -14.89 -4.93
N ASP A 112 -19.69 -15.84 -4.48
CA ASP A 112 -21.15 -15.72 -4.39
C ASP A 112 -21.60 -15.14 -3.04
N ASN A 113 -20.65 -14.84 -2.13
CA ASN A 113 -20.96 -14.26 -0.83
C ASN A 113 -21.31 -12.77 -0.95
N PRO A 114 -22.55 -12.35 -0.56
CA PRO A 114 -22.97 -10.95 -0.69
C PRO A 114 -22.10 -9.96 0.11
N GLU A 115 -21.59 -10.36 1.28
CA GLU A 115 -20.72 -9.51 2.11
C GLU A 115 -19.36 -9.31 1.42
N TYR A 116 -18.83 -10.35 0.79
CA TYR A 116 -17.61 -10.23 -0.02
C TYR A 116 -17.81 -9.26 -1.19
N ALA A 117 -18.88 -9.45 -1.95
CA ALA A 117 -19.22 -8.59 -3.08
C ALA A 117 -19.41 -7.12 -2.64
N TYR A 118 -20.10 -6.90 -1.52
CA TYR A 118 -20.31 -5.57 -0.95
C TYR A 118 -18.95 -4.89 -0.62
N LYS A 119 -18.05 -5.57 0.10
CA LYS A 119 -16.73 -5.02 0.45
C LYS A 119 -15.88 -4.70 -0.78
N ILE A 120 -15.92 -5.52 -1.81
CA ILE A 120 -15.21 -5.24 -3.08
C ILE A 120 -15.80 -4.01 -3.76
N THR A 121 -17.13 -3.87 -3.75
CA THR A 121 -17.82 -2.69 -4.31
C THR A 121 -17.42 -1.41 -3.57
N GLU A 122 -17.43 -1.42 -2.24
CA GLU A 122 -16.98 -0.31 -1.39
C GLU A 122 -15.55 0.16 -1.75
N ILE A 123 -14.62 -0.80 -1.90
CA ILE A 123 -13.24 -0.49 -2.29
C ILE A 123 -13.20 0.12 -3.70
N ALA A 124 -13.96 -0.44 -4.64
CA ALA A 124 -13.99 0.04 -6.03
C ALA A 124 -14.59 1.46 -6.13
N GLU A 125 -15.65 1.75 -5.38
CA GLU A 125 -16.26 3.07 -5.30
C GLU A 125 -15.28 4.10 -4.72
N TYR A 126 -14.62 3.76 -3.61
CA TYR A 126 -13.59 4.61 -3.03
C TYR A 126 -12.46 4.94 -4.03
N ILE A 127 -11.95 3.93 -4.75
CA ILE A 127 -10.92 4.15 -5.78
C ILE A 127 -11.44 5.05 -6.90
N ALA A 128 -12.68 4.87 -7.32
CA ALA A 128 -13.30 5.69 -8.38
C ALA A 128 -13.43 7.16 -7.95
N GLU A 129 -13.82 7.41 -6.71
CA GLU A 129 -13.88 8.76 -6.13
C GLU A 129 -12.49 9.41 -6.13
N ARG A 130 -11.47 8.69 -5.63
CA ARG A 130 -10.08 9.20 -5.64
C ARG A 130 -9.58 9.49 -7.05
N CYS A 131 -9.89 8.61 -8.02
CA CYS A 131 -9.56 8.86 -9.43
C CYS A 131 -10.17 10.17 -9.94
N ASN A 132 -11.42 10.44 -9.62
CA ASN A 132 -12.11 11.65 -10.08
C ASN A 132 -11.51 12.92 -9.46
N GLU A 133 -11.17 12.89 -8.18
CA GLU A 133 -10.54 14.02 -7.50
C GLU A 133 -9.13 14.31 -8.03
N LEU A 134 -8.32 13.27 -8.19
CA LEU A 134 -6.95 13.43 -8.66
C LEU A 134 -6.85 13.85 -10.13
N ARG A 135 -7.88 13.63 -10.96
CA ARG A 135 -7.93 14.11 -12.35
C ARG A 135 -7.76 15.62 -12.46
N CYS A 136 -8.28 16.37 -11.51
CA CYS A 136 -8.19 17.83 -11.52
C CYS A 136 -6.76 18.36 -11.33
N VAL A 137 -5.85 17.50 -10.86
CA VAL A 137 -4.45 17.82 -10.59
C VAL A 137 -3.48 16.85 -11.28
N GLU A 138 -3.96 16.10 -12.28
CA GLU A 138 -3.21 15.03 -12.96
C GLU A 138 -1.86 15.51 -13.50
N ASP A 139 -1.82 16.67 -14.13
CA ASP A 139 -0.58 17.24 -14.67
C ASP A 139 0.50 17.50 -13.60
N ILE A 140 0.05 17.80 -12.37
CA ILE A 140 0.96 18.01 -11.23
C ILE A 140 1.45 16.68 -10.70
N LEU A 141 0.56 15.68 -10.64
CA LEU A 141 0.81 14.39 -10.00
C LEU A 141 1.67 13.44 -10.83
N ARG A 142 1.58 13.53 -12.17
CA ARG A 142 2.38 12.71 -13.11
C ARG A 142 3.73 13.29 -13.44
N LYS A 143 4.04 14.45 -12.89
CA LYS A 143 5.31 15.10 -13.13
C LYS A 143 6.44 14.26 -12.57
N ASP A 144 7.45 14.04 -13.40
CA ASP A 144 8.69 13.34 -13.06
C ASP A 144 8.56 11.84 -12.66
N CYS A 145 7.45 11.15 -12.98
CA CYS A 145 7.29 9.73 -12.69
C CYS A 145 8.39 8.84 -13.30
N ASP A 146 8.92 9.21 -14.47
CA ASP A 146 10.04 8.49 -15.11
C ASP A 146 11.36 8.57 -14.32
N ARG A 147 11.45 9.49 -13.36
CA ARG A 147 12.64 9.68 -12.51
C ARG A 147 12.47 9.16 -11.10
N ARG A 148 11.31 8.61 -10.79
CA ARG A 148 11.03 8.04 -9.46
C ARG A 148 11.86 6.81 -9.22
N THR A 149 12.35 6.70 -8.00
CA THR A 149 13.07 5.53 -7.49
C THR A 149 12.48 5.12 -6.16
N PHE A 150 12.68 3.88 -5.76
CA PHE A 150 12.37 3.46 -4.40
C PHE A 150 13.25 4.20 -3.38
N PRO A 151 12.75 4.39 -2.16
CA PRO A 151 13.59 4.79 -1.03
C PRO A 151 14.77 3.82 -0.87
N PRO A 152 15.96 4.31 -0.46
CA PRO A 152 17.12 3.46 -0.25
C PRO A 152 16.88 2.46 0.90
N ASP A 153 17.57 1.32 0.85
CA ASP A 153 17.39 0.22 1.82
C ASP A 153 17.54 0.68 3.27
N GLU A 154 18.51 1.54 3.56
CA GLU A 154 18.72 2.09 4.90
C GLU A 154 17.47 2.83 5.43
N GLU A 155 16.82 3.64 4.57
CA GLU A 155 15.56 4.30 4.94
C GLU A 155 14.45 3.29 5.20
N ILE A 156 14.36 2.23 4.38
CA ILE A 156 13.35 1.19 4.55
C ILE A 156 13.54 0.42 5.85
N TYR A 157 14.77 0.05 6.22
CA TYR A 157 15.01 -0.64 7.49
C TYR A 157 14.66 0.22 8.70
N ASN A 158 15.09 1.47 8.71
CA ASN A 158 14.74 2.43 9.78
C ASN A 158 13.22 2.66 9.88
N TRP A 159 12.54 2.75 8.74
CA TRP A 159 11.10 2.90 8.70
C TRP A 159 10.37 1.63 9.19
N LEU A 160 10.83 0.43 8.82
CA LEU A 160 10.26 -0.84 9.29
C LEU A 160 10.37 -0.99 10.81
N GLU A 161 11.49 -0.61 11.42
CA GLU A 161 11.63 -0.61 12.89
C GLU A 161 10.59 0.28 13.57
N GLY A 162 10.29 1.44 12.99
CA GLY A 162 9.25 2.35 13.49
C GLY A 162 7.82 1.86 13.25
N MET A 163 7.61 1.10 12.19
CA MET A 163 6.32 0.55 11.77
C MET A 163 5.92 -0.70 12.56
N LEU A 164 6.87 -1.59 12.75
CA LEU A 164 6.67 -2.80 13.53
C LEU A 164 6.70 -2.37 15.00
N SER A 165 5.57 -2.47 15.68
CA SER A 165 5.49 -2.24 17.13
C SER A 165 6.64 -2.96 17.83
N PRO A 166 7.28 -2.38 18.85
CA PRO A 166 8.39 -3.02 19.53
C PRO A 166 7.99 -4.43 19.92
N LYS A 167 8.80 -5.41 19.50
CA LYS A 167 8.65 -6.81 19.88
C LYS A 167 8.57 -6.84 21.41
N LEU A 168 7.40 -7.16 21.97
CA LEU A 168 7.26 -7.41 23.39
C LEU A 168 8.28 -8.47 23.80
N GLY A 169 9.41 -8.03 24.33
CA GLY A 169 10.29 -8.80 25.18
C GLY A 169 10.99 -10.02 24.57
N LEU A 170 11.67 -9.87 23.45
CA LEU A 170 12.83 -10.75 23.21
C LEU A 170 14.09 -9.95 23.62
N PRO A 171 14.93 -10.50 24.52
CA PRO A 171 16.18 -9.86 24.89
C PRO A 171 17.04 -9.66 23.64
N SER A 172 17.68 -8.51 23.55
CA SER A 172 18.65 -8.21 22.50
C SER A 172 19.72 -9.31 22.47
N ARG A 173 20.25 -9.63 21.29
CA ARG A 173 21.32 -10.64 21.11
C ARG A 173 22.57 -10.41 21.97
N GLU A 174 22.69 -9.26 22.64
CA GLU A 174 23.79 -8.89 23.51
C GLU A 174 23.60 -9.33 24.99
N GLU A 175 22.38 -9.72 25.38
CA GLU A 175 22.11 -10.18 26.76
C GLU A 175 22.23 -11.70 26.96
N ILE A 176 22.61 -12.43 25.90
CA ILE A 176 22.93 -13.87 25.98
C ILE A 176 24.45 -14.03 25.82
N LYS A 177 25.20 -13.59 26.81
CA LYS A 177 26.61 -13.98 27.03
C LYS A 177 26.82 -14.37 28.48
#